data_60ee313e5aa33d583f3957a918e496de
#
_entry.id   60ee313e5aa33d583f3957a918e496de
#
_cell.length_a   1.000
_cell.length_b   1.000
_cell.length_c   1.000
_cell.angle_alpha   90.00
_cell.angle_beta   90.00
_cell.angle_gamma   90.00
#
_symmetry.space_group_name_H-M   'P 1'
#
loop_
_entity.id
_entity.type
_entity.pdbx_description
1 polymer ?
#
loop_
_entity_poly.entity_id
_entity_poly.type
_entity_poly.pdbx_seq_one_letter_code
_entity_poly.pdbx_strand_id
1 'polypeptide(L)'
;MKKLTADEFAAKVMSTGTELEVDELRTQSLRKYDREWSEEEIPGDEQTVVLDIYAHINVHDGDVKTEDLSASDYMLTAEMQLTQQQADALYNGDPKIEQIERQIIMEEIYPQYEAFLESMQ
;
A
#
# COMPACT_ATOMS: atom_id res chain seq x y z
N MET A 1 18.50 5.96 -9.60
CA MET A 1 17.29 5.48 -8.94
C MET A 1 16.06 5.98 -9.69
N LYS A 2 15.17 5.09 -10.02
CA LYS A 2 13.97 5.43 -10.78
C LYS A 2 12.78 5.63 -9.84
N LYS A 3 12.29 6.86 -9.76
CA LYS A 3 11.12 7.18 -8.96
C LYS A 3 9.84 6.94 -9.75
N LEU A 4 8.91 6.22 -9.15
CA LEU A 4 7.60 5.99 -9.75
C LEU A 4 6.71 7.23 -9.60
N THR A 5 5.83 7.45 -10.57
CA THR A 5 4.74 8.40 -10.41
C THR A 5 3.70 7.83 -9.43
N ALA A 6 2.81 8.69 -8.94
CA ALA A 6 1.76 8.25 -8.03
C ALA A 6 0.87 7.17 -8.67
N ASP A 7 0.52 7.35 -9.95
CA ASP A 7 -0.27 6.35 -10.69
C ASP A 7 0.44 5.02 -10.83
N GLU A 8 1.72 5.05 -11.19
CA GLU A 8 2.54 3.84 -11.32
C GLU A 8 2.67 3.12 -9.99
N PHE A 9 2.93 3.88 -8.93
CA PHE A 9 3.06 3.32 -7.59
C PHE A 9 1.76 2.63 -7.14
N ALA A 10 0.63 3.31 -7.29
CA ALA A 10 -0.67 2.74 -6.91
C ALA A 10 -0.97 1.46 -7.68
N ALA A 11 -0.73 1.46 -8.99
CA ALA A 11 -0.94 0.28 -9.83
C ALA A 11 -0.07 -0.90 -9.36
N LYS A 12 1.18 -0.64 -9.02
CA LYS A 12 2.11 -1.68 -8.57
C LYS A 12 1.78 -2.20 -7.17
N VAL A 13 1.36 -1.32 -6.26
CA VAL A 13 0.93 -1.73 -4.92
C VAL A 13 -0.33 -2.61 -5.01
N MET A 14 -1.27 -2.24 -5.85
CA MET A 14 -2.51 -2.99 -6.01
C MET A 14 -2.32 -4.32 -6.74
N SER A 15 -1.27 -4.44 -7.56
CA SER A 15 -0.85 -5.73 -8.11
C SER A 15 0.24 -6.31 -7.21
N THR A 16 -0.18 -7.12 -6.26
CA THR A 16 0.70 -7.68 -5.23
C THR A 16 1.90 -8.44 -5.79
N GLY A 17 3.03 -8.36 -5.10
CA GLY A 17 4.22 -9.11 -5.45
C GLY A 17 5.11 -8.46 -6.50
N THR A 18 4.93 -7.16 -6.76
CA THR A 18 5.76 -6.44 -7.72
C THR A 18 7.13 -6.13 -7.13
N GLU A 19 8.16 -6.50 -7.87
CA GLU A 19 9.54 -6.15 -7.55
C GLU A 19 10.00 -5.00 -8.42
N LEU A 20 10.74 -4.08 -7.83
CA LEU A 20 11.29 -2.92 -8.51
C LEU A 20 12.77 -2.80 -8.23
N GLU A 21 13.53 -2.44 -9.24
CA GLU A 21 14.94 -2.10 -9.06
C GLU A 21 15.02 -0.66 -8.54
N VAL A 22 15.69 -0.47 -7.42
CA VAL A 22 15.85 0.84 -6.77
C VAL A 22 17.17 1.47 -7.17
N ASP A 23 18.23 0.67 -7.15
CA ASP A 23 19.56 1.03 -7.67
C ASP A 23 20.25 -0.25 -8.14
N GLU A 24 21.50 -0.14 -8.60
CA GLU A 24 22.22 -1.29 -9.17
C GLU A 24 22.41 -2.46 -8.20
N LEU A 25 22.37 -2.19 -6.91
CA LEU A 25 22.64 -3.21 -5.89
C LEU A 25 21.42 -3.59 -5.08
N ARG A 26 20.32 -2.88 -5.23
CA ARG A 26 19.15 -3.08 -4.38
C ARG A 26 17.87 -3.20 -5.17
N THR A 27 17.01 -4.09 -4.70
CA THR A 27 15.66 -4.22 -5.19
C THR A 27 14.69 -3.93 -4.05
N GLN A 28 13.47 -3.58 -4.40
CA GLN A 28 12.39 -3.47 -3.42
C GLN A 28 11.17 -4.22 -3.92
N SER A 29 10.47 -4.85 -2.99
CA SER A 29 9.21 -5.52 -3.26
C SER A 29 8.07 -4.66 -2.72
N LEU A 30 7.11 -4.37 -3.57
CA LEU A 30 5.91 -3.63 -3.20
C LEU A 30 4.74 -4.59 -3.10
N ARG A 31 4.00 -4.49 -2.00
CA ARG A 31 2.81 -5.31 -1.78
C ARG A 31 1.72 -4.48 -1.14
N LYS A 32 0.50 -4.73 -1.55
CA LYS A 32 -0.62 -4.41 -0.70
C LYS A 32 -0.68 -5.54 0.34
N TYR A 33 -0.15 -5.25 1.54
CA TYR A 33 0.06 -6.26 2.56
C TYR A 33 -1.26 -6.84 3.04
N ASP A 34 -2.18 -5.97 3.40
CA ASP A 34 -3.48 -6.40 3.90
C ASP A 34 -4.50 -5.26 3.87
N ARG A 35 -5.74 -5.67 3.97
CA ARG A 35 -6.88 -4.83 4.28
C ARG A 35 -7.44 -5.31 5.61
N GLU A 36 -7.29 -4.51 6.66
CA GLU A 36 -7.87 -4.84 7.96
C GLU A 36 -9.17 -4.08 8.14
N TRP A 37 -10.23 -4.83 8.36
CA TRP A 37 -11.55 -4.29 8.52
C TRP A 37 -11.87 -4.16 10.01
N SER A 38 -12.36 -2.99 10.42
CA SER A 38 -12.87 -2.79 11.75
C SER A 38 -14.17 -2.01 11.71
N GLU A 39 -15.05 -2.30 12.65
CA GLU A 39 -16.29 -1.58 12.81
C GLU A 39 -16.10 -0.56 13.93
N GLU A 40 -16.28 0.72 13.61
CA GLU A 40 -16.30 1.76 14.62
C GLU A 40 -17.69 2.38 14.69
N GLU A 41 -18.20 2.47 15.91
CA GLU A 41 -19.42 3.22 16.16
C GLU A 41 -19.07 4.71 16.22
N ILE A 42 -19.37 5.42 15.15
CA ILE A 42 -19.27 6.87 15.14
C ILE A 42 -20.63 7.42 15.56
N PRO A 43 -20.71 8.25 16.61
CA PRO A 43 -21.98 8.80 17.03
C PRO A 43 -22.70 9.52 15.89
N GLY A 44 -23.89 9.06 15.55
CA GLY A 44 -24.70 9.60 14.46
C GLY A 44 -24.55 8.91 13.11
N ASP A 45 -23.62 7.97 13.00
CA ASP A 45 -23.43 7.20 11.76
C ASP A 45 -23.29 5.72 12.14
N GLU A 46 -24.40 5.01 12.06
CA GLU A 46 -24.52 3.65 12.61
C GLU A 46 -23.79 2.57 11.80
N GLN A 47 -23.12 2.90 10.68
CA GLN A 47 -22.61 1.88 9.78
C GLN A 47 -21.29 2.24 9.09
N THR A 48 -20.44 2.97 9.76
CA THR A 48 -19.12 3.25 9.22
C THR A 48 -18.20 2.06 9.46
N VAL A 49 -17.61 1.58 8.38
CA VAL A 49 -16.59 0.55 8.41
C VAL A 49 -15.25 1.21 8.15
N VAL A 50 -14.29 0.93 9.00
CA VAL A 50 -12.93 1.43 8.81
C VAL A 50 -12.11 0.34 8.15
N LEU A 51 -11.45 0.71 7.07
CA LEU A 51 -10.53 -0.16 6.35
C LEU A 51 -9.12 0.41 6.45
N ASP A 52 -8.22 -0.34 7.05
CA ASP A 52 -6.80 -0.02 7.05
C ASP A 52 -6.12 -0.68 5.86
N ILE A 53 -5.40 0.11 5.09
CA ILE A 53 -4.66 -0.35 3.92
C ILE A 53 -3.17 -0.29 4.24
N TYR A 54 -2.48 -1.38 3.98
CA TYR A 54 -1.05 -1.48 4.21
C TYR A 54 -0.32 -1.70 2.90
N ALA A 55 0.65 -0.85 2.60
CA ALA A 55 1.62 -1.08 1.54
C ALA A 55 2.94 -1.52 2.18
N HIS A 56 3.34 -2.73 1.88
CA HIS A 56 4.54 -3.35 2.46
C HIS A 56 5.71 -3.17 1.50
N ILE A 57 6.82 -2.66 2.01
CA ILE A 57 8.04 -2.46 1.23
C ILE A 57 9.18 -3.21 1.89
N ASN A 58 9.74 -4.17 1.19
CA ASN A 58 10.98 -4.83 1.55
C ASN A 58 12.09 -4.32 0.66
N VAL A 59 13.18 -3.89 1.26
CA VAL A 59 14.39 -3.52 0.53
C VAL A 59 15.45 -4.57 0.80
N HIS A 60 16.05 -5.09 -0.25
CA HIS A 60 17.07 -6.12 -0.14
C HIS A 60 18.15 -5.94 -1.21
N ASP A 61 19.33 -6.47 -0.93
CA ASP A 61 20.43 -6.48 -1.90
C ASP A 61 20.10 -7.48 -3.02
N GLY A 62 20.27 -7.04 -4.27
CA GLY A 62 19.78 -7.78 -5.43
C GLY A 62 20.32 -9.19 -5.60
N ASP A 63 21.54 -9.46 -5.13
CA ASP A 63 22.19 -10.75 -5.29
C ASP A 63 22.12 -11.65 -4.05
N VAL A 64 21.48 -11.21 -2.99
CA VAL A 64 21.40 -11.94 -1.73
C VAL A 64 20.13 -12.77 -1.71
N LYS A 65 20.27 -14.05 -1.37
CA LYS A 65 19.11 -14.93 -1.23
C LYS A 65 18.21 -14.48 -0.09
N THR A 66 16.92 -14.67 -0.25
CA THR A 66 15.89 -14.21 0.69
C THR A 66 16.13 -14.67 2.13
N GLU A 67 16.78 -15.79 2.31
CA GLU A 67 17.10 -16.37 3.62
C GLU A 67 18.19 -15.63 4.39
N ASP A 68 19.05 -14.89 3.67
CA ASP A 68 20.20 -14.19 4.25
C ASP A 68 19.91 -12.70 4.44
N LEU A 69 18.69 -12.29 4.19
CA LEU A 69 18.34 -10.87 4.14
C LEU A 69 18.09 -10.27 5.50
N SER A 70 18.93 -9.30 5.86
CA SER A 70 18.51 -8.26 6.78
C SER A 70 17.65 -7.26 5.97
N ALA A 71 16.50 -7.70 5.53
CA ALA A 71 15.61 -6.83 4.81
C ALA A 71 15.02 -5.80 5.76
N SER A 72 15.20 -4.53 5.43
CA SER A 72 14.45 -3.48 6.11
C SER A 72 13.02 -3.55 5.64
N ASP A 73 12.13 -3.79 6.56
CA ASP A 73 10.72 -3.93 6.31
C ASP A 73 10.01 -2.64 6.71
N TYR A 74 9.35 -2.02 5.75
CA TYR A 74 8.60 -0.78 5.97
C TYR A 74 7.15 -0.98 5.60
N MET A 75 6.26 -0.58 6.51
CA MET A 75 4.82 -0.55 6.21
C MET A 75 4.36 0.88 6.10
N LEU A 76 3.72 1.17 4.98
CA LEU A 76 3.06 2.45 4.73
C LEU A 76 1.56 2.23 4.87
N THR A 77 0.90 3.07 5.64
CA THR A 77 -0.49 2.82 6.00
C THR A 77 -1.40 4.00 5.66
N ALA A 78 -2.64 3.67 5.34
CA ALA A 78 -3.71 4.64 5.18
C ALA A 78 -5.02 4.05 5.68
N GLU A 79 -5.97 4.92 6.00
CA GLU A 79 -7.28 4.53 6.51
C GLU A 79 -8.36 5.03 5.59
N MET A 80 -9.34 4.18 5.30
CA MET A 80 -10.55 4.54 4.57
C MET A 80 -11.77 4.36 5.47
N GLN A 81 -12.67 5.32 5.42
CA GLN A 81 -13.98 5.18 6.05
C GLN A 81 -15.01 4.91 4.96
N LEU A 82 -15.72 3.80 5.09
CA LEU A 82 -16.69 3.33 4.12
C LEU A 82 -18.04 3.10 4.77
N THR A 83 -19.10 3.24 4.01
CA THR A 83 -20.39 2.70 4.44
C THR A 83 -20.35 1.18 4.35
N GLN A 84 -21.26 0.50 5.04
CA GLN A 84 -21.34 -0.95 4.95
C GLN A 84 -21.54 -1.41 3.50
N GLN A 85 -22.34 -0.68 2.74
CA GLN A 85 -22.59 -0.99 1.34
C GLN A 85 -21.31 -0.87 0.49
N GLN A 86 -20.52 0.17 0.73
CA GLN A 86 -19.24 0.36 0.03
C GLN A 86 -18.23 -0.72 0.43
N ALA A 87 -18.19 -1.08 1.71
CA ALA A 87 -17.31 -2.12 2.20
C ALA A 87 -17.62 -3.47 1.55
N ASP A 88 -18.90 -3.83 1.48
CA ASP A 88 -19.33 -5.05 0.81
C ASP A 88 -18.99 -5.04 -0.69
N ALA A 89 -19.18 -3.89 -1.33
CA ALA A 89 -18.83 -3.73 -2.75
C ALA A 89 -17.32 -3.91 -2.97
N LEU A 90 -16.49 -3.33 -2.11
CA LEU A 90 -15.04 -3.48 -2.21
C LEU A 90 -14.61 -4.92 -1.98
N TYR A 91 -15.21 -5.58 -1.00
CA TYR A 91 -14.94 -6.99 -0.73
C TYR A 91 -15.24 -7.87 -1.94
N ASN A 92 -16.28 -7.52 -2.69
CA ASN A 92 -16.69 -8.22 -3.90
C ASN A 92 -15.95 -7.75 -5.18
N GLY A 93 -15.01 -6.84 -5.05
CA GLY A 93 -14.17 -6.39 -6.16
C GLY A 93 -14.81 -5.36 -7.07
N ASP A 94 -15.71 -4.51 -6.54
CA ASP A 94 -16.33 -3.44 -7.32
C ASP A 94 -15.26 -2.44 -7.78
N PRO A 95 -15.06 -2.26 -9.09
CA PRO A 95 -14.00 -1.37 -9.61
C PRO A 95 -14.19 0.10 -9.21
N LYS A 96 -15.41 0.53 -8.94
CA LYS A 96 -15.65 1.92 -8.51
C LYS A 96 -15.09 2.19 -7.13
N ILE A 97 -15.22 1.23 -6.22
CA ILE A 97 -14.71 1.36 -4.86
C ILE A 97 -13.20 1.11 -4.83
N GLU A 98 -12.71 0.20 -5.65
CA GLU A 98 -11.26 0.00 -5.82
C GLU A 98 -10.58 1.26 -6.34
N GLN A 99 -11.27 2.04 -7.16
CA GLN A 99 -10.74 3.32 -7.63
C GLN A 99 -10.59 4.33 -6.49
N ILE A 100 -11.51 4.32 -5.53
CA ILE A 100 -11.40 5.13 -4.32
C ILE A 100 -10.19 4.68 -3.49
N GLU A 101 -10.01 3.37 -3.33
CA GLU A 101 -8.84 2.82 -2.66
C GLU A 101 -7.54 3.27 -3.35
N ARG A 102 -7.51 3.18 -4.67
CA ARG A 102 -6.37 3.64 -5.47
C ARG A 102 -6.06 5.11 -5.24
N GLN A 103 -7.10 5.95 -5.19
CA GLN A 103 -6.94 7.37 -4.94
C GLN A 103 -6.32 7.64 -3.57
N ILE A 104 -6.74 6.89 -2.55
CA ILE A 104 -6.17 7.03 -1.21
C ILE A 104 -4.71 6.57 -1.17
N ILE A 105 -4.37 5.52 -1.89
CA ILE A 105 -2.98 5.09 -2.02
C ILE A 105 -2.15 6.22 -2.64
N MET A 106 -2.66 6.88 -3.66
CA MET A 106 -1.96 7.98 -4.32
C MET A 106 -1.82 9.21 -3.43
N GLU A 107 -2.83 9.53 -2.64
CA GLU A 107 -2.86 10.75 -1.83
C GLU A 107 -2.19 10.59 -0.47
N GLU A 108 -2.28 9.42 0.14
CA GLU A 108 -1.83 9.22 1.52
C GLU A 108 -0.64 8.26 1.65
N ILE A 109 -0.54 7.25 0.81
CA ILE A 109 0.57 6.28 0.89
C ILE A 109 1.75 6.72 0.03
N TYR A 110 1.50 7.23 -1.17
CA TYR A 110 2.57 7.66 -2.06
C TYR A 110 3.51 8.71 -1.44
N PRO A 111 3.02 9.74 -0.72
CA PRO A 111 3.94 10.68 -0.05
C PRO A 111 4.85 10.01 0.99
N GLN A 112 4.37 8.97 1.66
CA GLN A 112 5.19 8.17 2.57
C GLN A 112 6.27 7.40 1.81
N TYR A 113 5.93 6.88 0.63
CA TYR A 113 6.89 6.24 -0.26
C TYR A 113 7.97 7.22 -0.73
N GLU A 114 7.59 8.43 -1.11
CA GLU A 114 8.55 9.46 -1.49
C GLU A 114 9.51 9.78 -0.35
N ALA A 115 9.00 9.95 0.86
CA ALA A 115 9.81 10.19 2.05
C ALA A 115 10.75 9.01 2.33
N PHE A 116 10.27 7.79 2.14
CA PHE A 116 11.07 6.59 2.28
C PHE A 116 12.25 6.58 1.29
N LEU A 117 11.99 6.90 0.02
CA LEU A 117 13.05 6.97 -0.98
C LEU A 117 14.10 8.04 -0.65
N GLU A 118 13.66 9.19 -0.17
CA GLU A 118 14.58 10.26 0.25
C GLU A 118 15.48 9.82 1.40
N SER A 119 14.94 9.03 2.33
CA SER A 119 15.72 8.53 3.47
C SER A 119 16.79 7.52 3.08
N MET A 120 16.69 6.93 1.89
CA MET A 120 17.65 5.95 1.38
C MET A 120 18.84 6.59 0.66
N GLN A 121 18.80 7.87 0.43
CA GLN A 121 19.87 8.58 -0.31
C GLN A 121 20.96 9.11 0.62
#